data_49e2622cb723fbaf225cbd72e9bf632a
#
_entry.id   49e2622cb723fbaf225cbd72e9bf632a
#
_cell.length_a   1.000
_cell.length_b   1.000
_cell.length_c   1.000
_cell.angle_alpha   90.00
_cell.angle_beta   90.00
_cell.angle_gamma   90.00
#
_symmetry.space_group_name_H-M   'P 1'
#
loop_
_entity.id
_entity.type
_entity.pdbx_description
1 polymer ?
#
loop_
_entity_poly.entity_id
_entity_poly.type
_entity_poly.pdbx_seq_one_letter_code
_entity_poly.pdbx_strand_id
1 'polypeptide(L)'
;VIPGAFCRIGGMVFDKNNNLWVTNAGVNNALSMRTPEGTWKGFPYLNQIGSNRISDIYTTPWGHLWVVLPSGGGLFVVDPGDSPEIMSSHKTQKLQLKDKDGASLSNDVFCLAFDRDDYLWIGTSEGVVVSYNPEKVFEPGGMSMQRIKVPDILPGYAAFLLEYEAVTSIAIDGANRKWF
;
A
#
# COMPACT_ATOMS: atom_id res chain seq x y z
N VAL A 1 15.92 16.63 -16.09
CA VAL A 1 15.29 15.54 -16.85
C VAL A 1 16.37 14.88 -17.69
N ILE A 2 16.66 13.60 -17.48
CA ILE A 2 17.60 12.86 -18.34
C ILE A 2 16.85 12.56 -19.64
N PRO A 3 17.37 12.98 -20.82
CA PRO A 3 16.72 12.68 -22.10
C PRO A 3 16.58 11.16 -22.27
N GLY A 4 15.37 10.69 -22.54
CA GLY A 4 15.06 9.27 -22.71
C GLY A 4 14.59 8.54 -21.44
N ALA A 5 14.56 9.16 -20.26
CA ALA A 5 13.97 8.61 -19.06
C ALA A 5 12.46 8.93 -19.04
N PHE A 6 11.64 7.89 -19.05
CA PHE A 6 10.19 8.03 -18.86
C PHE A 6 9.88 7.96 -17.36
N CYS A 7 9.44 9.08 -16.79
CA CYS A 7 8.85 9.10 -15.46
C CYS A 7 7.33 8.99 -15.61
N ARG A 8 6.71 8.04 -14.92
CA ARG A 8 5.25 7.95 -14.81
C ARG A 8 4.85 8.16 -13.36
N ILE A 9 3.95 9.10 -13.13
CA ILE A 9 3.29 9.27 -11.83
C ILE A 9 2.28 8.14 -11.69
N GLY A 10 2.40 7.33 -10.64
CA GLY A 10 1.46 6.27 -10.29
C GLY A 10 0.30 6.79 -9.45
N GLY A 11 0.61 7.58 -8.43
CA GLY A 11 -0.37 8.16 -7.52
C GLY A 11 0.17 9.38 -6.79
N MET A 12 -0.75 10.10 -6.14
CA MET A 12 -0.46 11.29 -5.34
C MET A 12 -1.35 11.33 -4.11
N VAL A 13 -0.79 11.76 -2.97
CA VAL A 13 -1.54 11.92 -1.72
C VAL A 13 -0.98 13.07 -0.89
N PHE A 14 -1.84 13.76 -0.15
CA PHE A 14 -1.40 14.71 0.86
C PHE A 14 -1.30 14.02 2.23
N ASP A 15 -0.20 14.28 2.95
CA ASP A 15 -0.07 13.89 4.34
C ASP A 15 -0.76 14.89 5.30
N LYS A 16 -0.76 14.58 6.60
CA LYS A 16 -1.36 15.43 7.63
C LYS A 16 -0.72 16.83 7.76
N ASN A 17 0.48 17.01 7.22
CA ASN A 17 1.22 18.28 7.21
C ASN A 17 1.05 19.05 5.89
N ASN A 18 0.12 18.61 5.03
CA ASN A 18 -0.10 19.14 3.68
C ASN A 18 1.12 19.01 2.74
N ASN A 19 2.04 18.10 3.00
CA ASN A 19 3.03 17.74 2.00
C ASN A 19 2.37 16.86 0.93
N LEU A 20 2.62 17.17 -0.33
CA LEU A 20 2.19 16.36 -1.46
C LEU A 20 3.24 15.26 -1.72
N TRP A 21 2.87 14.01 -1.55
CA TRP A 21 3.67 12.86 -1.92
C TRP A 21 3.26 12.31 -3.27
N VAL A 22 4.26 11.93 -4.08
CA VAL A 22 4.08 11.46 -5.45
C VAL A 22 4.93 10.22 -5.67
N THR A 23 4.34 9.17 -6.23
CA THR A 23 5.08 8.00 -6.72
C THR A 23 5.58 8.23 -8.13
N ASN A 24 6.83 7.83 -8.39
CA ASN A 24 7.48 7.98 -9.68
C ASN A 24 7.98 6.62 -10.18
N ALA A 25 7.32 6.06 -11.18
CA ALA A 25 7.76 4.82 -11.82
C ALA A 25 8.81 5.10 -12.89
N GLY A 26 9.77 4.19 -13.04
CA GLY A 26 10.80 4.26 -14.08
C GLY A 26 11.98 5.16 -13.78
N VAL A 27 12.07 5.78 -12.61
CA VAL A 27 13.15 6.68 -12.21
C VAL A 27 13.71 6.35 -10.83
N ASN A 28 14.92 6.81 -10.53
CA ASN A 28 15.62 6.48 -9.29
C ASN A 28 14.93 7.03 -8.04
N ASN A 29 14.40 8.26 -8.10
CA ASN A 29 13.59 8.84 -7.02
C ASN A 29 12.18 8.27 -7.06
N ALA A 30 12.00 7.09 -6.48
CA ALA A 30 10.75 6.34 -6.43
C ALA A 30 9.60 7.13 -5.79
N LEU A 31 9.91 7.95 -4.80
CA LEU A 31 9.00 8.91 -4.19
C LEU A 31 9.55 10.32 -4.31
N SER A 32 8.64 11.28 -4.44
CA SER A 32 8.95 12.71 -4.30
C SER A 32 7.94 13.36 -3.39
N MET A 33 8.39 14.33 -2.61
CA MET A 33 7.55 15.13 -1.72
C MET A 33 7.66 16.60 -2.11
N ARG A 34 6.54 17.31 -2.07
CA ARG A 34 6.51 18.76 -2.19
C ARG A 34 5.94 19.34 -0.89
N THR A 35 6.70 20.22 -0.25
CA THR A 35 6.23 20.90 0.96
C THR A 35 5.14 21.95 0.63
N PRO A 36 4.35 22.42 1.61
CA PRO A 36 3.41 23.51 1.42
C PRO A 36 4.05 24.79 0.85
N GLU A 37 5.31 25.05 1.21
CA GLU A 37 6.10 26.22 0.74
C GLU A 37 6.59 26.04 -0.71
N GLY A 38 6.38 24.86 -1.30
CA GLY A 38 6.71 24.58 -2.70
C GLY A 38 8.06 23.92 -2.95
N THR A 39 8.79 23.53 -1.90
CA THR A 39 10.08 22.85 -2.03
C THR A 39 9.91 21.38 -2.40
N TRP A 40 10.61 20.91 -3.42
CA TRP A 40 10.63 19.52 -3.81
C TRP A 40 11.79 18.74 -3.22
N LYS A 41 11.52 17.52 -2.78
CA LYS A 41 12.49 16.53 -2.30
C LYS A 41 12.25 15.18 -2.96
N GLY A 42 13.33 14.54 -3.45
CA GLY A 42 13.27 13.20 -4.03
C GLY A 42 13.87 12.15 -3.10
N PHE A 43 13.27 10.95 -3.09
CA PHE A 43 13.69 9.82 -2.24
C PHE A 43 14.00 8.58 -3.10
N PRO A 44 15.28 8.16 -3.19
CA PRO A 44 15.73 7.06 -4.04
C PRO A 44 15.50 5.69 -3.39
N TYR A 45 14.26 5.28 -3.22
CA TYR A 45 13.89 4.00 -2.59
C TYR A 45 14.00 2.78 -3.50
N LEU A 46 14.48 2.90 -4.74
CA LEU A 46 14.50 1.76 -5.68
C LEU A 46 15.21 0.52 -5.14
N ASN A 47 16.29 0.71 -4.37
CA ASN A 47 17.04 -0.42 -3.80
C ASN A 47 16.21 -1.18 -2.74
N GLN A 48 15.41 -0.46 -1.94
CA GLN A 48 14.52 -1.05 -0.93
C GLN A 48 13.30 -1.70 -1.60
N ILE A 49 12.76 -1.05 -2.62
CA ILE A 49 11.61 -1.55 -3.39
C ILE A 49 12.01 -2.75 -4.25
N GLY A 50 13.20 -2.73 -4.86
CA GLY A 50 13.69 -3.77 -5.76
C GLY A 50 12.96 -3.84 -7.10
N SER A 51 12.25 -2.78 -7.48
CA SER A 51 11.51 -2.66 -8.74
C SER A 51 11.34 -1.19 -9.10
N ASN A 52 11.31 -0.88 -10.40
CA ASN A 52 10.94 0.43 -10.92
C ASN A 52 9.45 0.53 -11.30
N ARG A 53 8.68 -0.53 -11.04
CA ARG A 53 7.22 -0.55 -11.21
C ARG A 53 6.58 -0.13 -9.90
N ILE A 54 6.03 1.06 -9.88
CA ILE A 54 5.42 1.69 -8.72
C ILE A 54 4.08 2.26 -9.18
N SER A 55 3.05 2.03 -8.40
CA SER A 55 1.69 2.46 -8.70
C SER A 55 1.22 3.46 -7.64
N ASP A 56 0.03 3.26 -7.13
CA ASP A 56 -0.67 4.17 -6.25
C ASP A 56 -0.01 4.34 -4.88
N ILE A 57 -0.37 5.43 -4.21
CA ILE A 57 0.09 5.77 -2.86
C ILE A 57 -1.10 6.19 -1.99
N TYR A 58 -1.09 5.74 -0.76
CA TYR A 58 -2.12 6.03 0.25
C TYR A 58 -1.45 6.51 1.53
N THR A 59 -2.14 7.36 2.29
CA THR A 59 -1.71 7.78 3.61
C THR A 59 -2.66 7.28 4.68
N THR A 60 -2.15 7.12 5.90
CA THR A 60 -2.92 6.68 7.06
C THR A 60 -3.10 7.83 8.05
N PRO A 61 -4.09 7.76 8.96
CA PRO A 61 -4.26 8.76 10.00
C PRO A 61 -3.03 8.94 10.90
N TRP A 62 -2.25 7.88 11.10
CA TRP A 62 -1.00 7.93 11.87
C TRP A 62 0.23 8.34 11.06
N GLY A 63 0.07 8.64 9.76
CA GLY A 63 1.08 9.27 8.92
C GLY A 63 1.97 8.34 8.10
N HIS A 64 1.70 7.03 8.05
CA HIS A 64 2.42 6.13 7.15
C HIS A 64 1.97 6.31 5.69
N LEU A 65 2.90 6.12 4.77
CA LEU A 65 2.67 6.10 3.33
C LEU A 65 2.71 4.65 2.86
N TRP A 66 1.66 4.24 2.16
CA TRP A 66 1.52 2.88 1.63
C TRP A 66 1.55 2.93 0.11
N VAL A 67 2.50 2.26 -0.48
CA VAL A 67 2.76 2.28 -1.92
C VAL A 67 2.48 0.90 -2.50
N VAL A 68 1.68 0.86 -3.56
CA VAL A 68 1.38 -0.36 -4.31
C VAL A 68 2.52 -0.67 -5.27
N LEU A 69 3.03 -1.90 -5.21
CA LEU A 69 4.02 -2.44 -6.12
C LEU A 69 3.35 -3.48 -7.02
N PRO A 70 2.98 -3.14 -8.26
CA PRO A 70 2.26 -4.05 -9.15
C PRO A 70 3.10 -5.24 -9.60
N SER A 71 2.46 -6.19 -10.26
CA SER A 71 3.10 -7.40 -10.82
C SER A 71 3.79 -8.25 -9.78
N GLY A 72 3.11 -8.55 -8.68
CA GLY A 72 3.60 -9.41 -7.61
C GLY A 72 4.61 -8.75 -6.67
N GLY A 73 4.76 -7.43 -6.74
CA GLY A 73 5.67 -6.66 -5.88
C GLY A 73 5.22 -6.53 -4.44
N GLY A 74 3.92 -6.71 -4.15
CA GLY A 74 3.32 -6.50 -2.84
C GLY A 74 3.17 -5.03 -2.50
N LEU A 75 3.61 -4.64 -1.31
CA LEU A 75 3.49 -3.28 -0.79
C LEU A 75 4.84 -2.74 -0.32
N PHE A 76 5.00 -1.43 -0.37
CA PHE A 76 6.11 -0.74 0.27
C PHE A 76 5.57 0.33 1.21
N VAL A 77 5.99 0.28 2.47
CA VAL A 77 5.51 1.20 3.50
C VAL A 77 6.64 2.09 3.97
N VAL A 78 6.34 3.36 4.13
CA VAL A 78 7.26 4.38 4.65
C VAL A 78 6.59 5.06 5.84
N ASP A 79 7.29 5.10 6.97
CA ASP A 79 7.01 6.03 8.06
C ASP A 79 8.01 7.20 7.94
N PRO A 80 7.58 8.37 7.47
CA PRO A 80 8.49 9.51 7.29
C PRO A 80 8.86 10.20 8.60
N GLY A 81 8.20 9.84 9.73
CA GLY A 81 8.42 10.45 11.02
C GLY A 81 8.05 11.93 11.07
N ASP A 82 8.66 12.65 12.03
CA ASP A 82 8.38 14.08 12.25
C ASP A 82 9.17 15.01 11.32
N SER A 83 10.18 14.48 10.62
CA SER A 83 11.04 15.22 9.69
C SER A 83 11.02 14.56 8.31
N PRO A 84 9.93 14.70 7.56
CA PRO A 84 9.71 13.95 6.32
C PRO A 84 10.70 14.33 5.19
N GLU A 85 11.42 15.43 5.31
CA GLU A 85 12.48 15.83 4.38
C GLU A 85 13.81 15.09 4.62
N ILE A 86 13.97 14.40 5.77
CA ILE A 86 15.22 13.71 6.16
C ILE A 86 15.06 12.21 5.93
N MET A 87 15.53 11.72 4.78
CA MET A 87 15.39 10.29 4.42
C MET A 87 15.98 9.33 5.45
N SER A 88 17.04 9.71 6.16
CA SER A 88 17.68 8.85 7.16
C SER A 88 16.83 8.63 8.43
N SER A 89 15.81 9.45 8.66
CA SER A 89 14.83 9.27 9.74
C SER A 89 13.68 8.35 9.36
N HIS A 90 13.50 8.05 8.07
CA HIS A 90 12.39 7.23 7.60
C HIS A 90 12.59 5.77 7.98
N LYS A 91 11.51 5.15 8.50
CA LYS A 91 11.42 3.69 8.54
C LYS A 91 10.77 3.21 7.26
N THR A 92 11.31 2.14 6.69
CA THR A 92 10.78 1.56 5.46
C THR A 92 10.64 0.06 5.58
N GLN A 93 9.59 -0.49 4.98
CA GLN A 93 9.40 -1.93 4.91
C GLN A 93 8.75 -2.32 3.59
N LYS A 94 9.35 -3.29 2.91
CA LYS A 94 8.71 -4.00 1.80
C LYS A 94 7.95 -5.18 2.36
N LEU A 95 6.67 -5.29 2.00
CA LEU A 95 5.79 -6.34 2.46
C LEU A 95 5.45 -7.29 1.33
N GLN A 96 5.63 -8.58 1.60
CA GLN A 96 4.97 -9.66 0.89
C GLN A 96 3.76 -10.09 1.71
N LEU A 97 2.60 -10.20 1.07
CA LEU A 97 1.38 -10.54 1.77
C LEU A 97 1.43 -12.00 2.24
N LYS A 98 1.27 -12.17 3.54
CA LYS A 98 1.21 -13.49 4.20
C LYS A 98 0.08 -13.50 5.20
N ASP A 99 -0.54 -14.64 5.37
CA ASP A 99 -1.53 -14.80 6.42
C ASP A 99 -0.89 -14.94 7.82
N LYS A 100 -1.73 -15.04 8.84
CA LYS A 100 -1.30 -15.19 10.24
C LYS A 100 -0.47 -16.45 10.51
N ASP A 101 -0.58 -17.45 9.63
CA ASP A 101 0.13 -18.73 9.74
C ASP A 101 1.41 -18.73 8.85
N GLY A 102 1.70 -17.61 8.17
CA GLY A 102 2.86 -17.41 7.32
C GLY A 102 2.69 -17.92 5.89
N ALA A 103 1.50 -18.42 5.53
CA ALA A 103 1.23 -18.83 4.16
C ALA A 103 1.15 -17.61 3.23
N SER A 104 1.73 -17.75 2.04
CA SER A 104 1.74 -16.66 1.06
C SER A 104 0.33 -16.39 0.54
N LEU A 105 -0.02 -15.12 0.50
CA LEU A 105 -1.20 -14.58 -0.20
C LEU A 105 -0.77 -14.00 -1.54
N SER A 106 -1.74 -13.65 -2.41
CA SER A 106 -1.39 -13.01 -3.67
C SER A 106 -0.70 -11.67 -3.43
N ASN A 107 0.47 -11.49 -4.03
CA ASN A 107 1.25 -10.26 -3.99
C ASN A 107 1.01 -9.36 -5.21
N ASP A 108 0.10 -9.75 -6.11
CA ASP A 108 -0.34 -8.90 -7.21
C ASP A 108 -1.44 -7.96 -6.70
N VAL A 109 -1.01 -6.86 -6.10
CA VAL A 109 -1.86 -5.87 -5.45
C VAL A 109 -2.25 -4.79 -6.46
N PHE A 110 -3.56 -4.44 -6.49
CA PHE A 110 -4.10 -3.41 -7.38
C PHE A 110 -4.54 -2.15 -6.63
N CYS A 111 -5.14 -2.29 -5.46
CA CYS A 111 -5.68 -1.15 -4.71
C CYS A 111 -5.67 -1.39 -3.20
N LEU A 112 -5.76 -0.28 -2.46
CA LEU A 112 -5.88 -0.25 -1.01
C LEU A 112 -7.06 0.63 -0.61
N ALA A 113 -7.67 0.32 0.53
CA ALA A 113 -8.59 1.23 1.21
C ALA A 113 -8.46 1.07 2.73
N PHE A 114 -8.44 2.17 3.47
CA PHE A 114 -8.60 2.15 4.92
C PHE A 114 -10.06 2.42 5.25
N ASP A 115 -10.64 1.58 6.09
CA ASP A 115 -12.01 1.77 6.53
C ASP A 115 -12.08 2.68 7.77
N ARG A 116 -13.28 2.89 8.31
CA ARG A 116 -13.49 3.82 9.44
C ARG A 116 -13.02 3.28 10.78
N ASP A 117 -12.70 1.98 10.84
CA ASP A 117 -12.10 1.32 11.99
C ASP A 117 -10.57 1.18 11.79
N ASP A 118 -10.00 1.90 10.80
CA ASP A 118 -8.60 1.89 10.41
C ASP A 118 -8.08 0.52 9.92
N TYR A 119 -8.99 -0.40 9.55
CA TYR A 119 -8.60 -1.66 8.94
C TYR A 119 -8.18 -1.44 7.49
N LEU A 120 -7.11 -2.12 7.08
CA LEU A 120 -6.60 -2.07 5.72
C LEU A 120 -7.22 -3.17 4.86
N TRP A 121 -7.91 -2.78 3.81
CA TRP A 121 -8.46 -3.62 2.77
C TRP A 121 -7.57 -3.57 1.53
N ILE A 122 -7.18 -4.73 1.03
CA ILE A 122 -6.23 -4.90 -0.07
C ILE A 122 -6.91 -5.67 -1.18
N GLY A 123 -7.03 -5.06 -2.36
CA GLY A 123 -7.50 -5.72 -3.57
C GLY A 123 -6.33 -6.39 -4.29
N THR A 124 -6.48 -7.68 -4.56
CA THR A 124 -5.47 -8.51 -5.22
C THR A 124 -6.02 -9.23 -6.44
N SER A 125 -5.16 -9.94 -7.18
CA SER A 125 -5.58 -10.83 -8.28
C SER A 125 -6.37 -12.06 -7.80
N GLU A 126 -6.40 -12.33 -6.51
CA GLU A 126 -7.07 -13.49 -5.89
C GLU A 126 -8.05 -13.04 -4.78
N GLY A 127 -8.80 -11.98 -5.05
CA GLY A 127 -9.80 -11.44 -4.15
C GLY A 127 -9.26 -10.43 -3.15
N VAL A 128 -9.88 -10.41 -1.98
CA VAL A 128 -9.67 -9.40 -0.95
C VAL A 128 -8.88 -9.97 0.22
N VAL A 129 -7.89 -9.20 0.64
CA VAL A 129 -7.12 -9.43 1.88
C VAL A 129 -7.40 -8.28 2.85
N VAL A 130 -7.51 -8.57 4.12
CA VAL A 130 -7.71 -7.57 5.18
C VAL A 130 -6.63 -7.67 6.25
N SER A 131 -6.17 -6.53 6.75
CA SER A 131 -5.42 -6.43 7.99
C SER A 131 -6.19 -5.61 9.01
N TYR A 132 -6.33 -6.14 10.22
CA TYR A 132 -7.02 -5.47 11.33
C TYR A 132 -6.06 -4.68 12.24
N ASN A 133 -4.77 -4.70 11.95
CA ASN A 133 -3.73 -4.03 12.73
C ASN A 133 -2.60 -3.47 11.84
N PRO A 134 -2.94 -2.70 10.77
CA PRO A 134 -1.94 -2.20 9.82
C PRO A 134 -0.94 -1.21 10.44
N GLU A 135 -1.29 -0.58 11.57
CA GLU A 135 -0.42 0.30 12.34
C GLU A 135 0.83 -0.40 12.86
N LYS A 136 0.74 -1.74 13.07
CA LYS A 136 1.86 -2.56 13.59
C LYS A 136 2.89 -2.98 12.56
N VAL A 137 2.81 -2.43 11.35
CA VAL A 137 3.71 -2.81 10.24
C VAL A 137 5.18 -2.73 10.58
N PHE A 138 5.61 -1.80 11.45
CA PHE A 138 6.99 -1.64 11.89
C PHE A 138 7.31 -2.25 13.25
N GLU A 139 6.34 -2.90 13.90
CA GLU A 139 6.55 -3.55 15.19
C GLU A 139 7.16 -4.95 15.04
N PRO A 140 7.83 -5.48 16.07
CA PRO A 140 8.22 -6.89 16.11
C PRO A 140 7.00 -7.81 15.97
N GLY A 141 7.05 -8.73 15.02
CA GLY A 141 5.91 -9.59 14.66
C GLY A 141 5.01 -9.02 13.56
N GLY A 142 5.11 -7.72 13.29
CA GLY A 142 4.43 -7.07 12.18
C GLY A 142 2.90 -7.07 12.27
N MET A 143 2.28 -6.69 11.17
CA MET A 143 0.84 -6.76 10.99
C MET A 143 0.41 -8.16 10.53
N SER A 144 -0.81 -8.58 10.90
CA SER A 144 -1.41 -9.81 10.40
C SER A 144 -2.38 -9.52 9.25
N MET A 145 -2.42 -10.41 8.28
CA MET A 145 -3.33 -10.35 7.14
C MET A 145 -4.12 -11.64 7.03
N GLN A 146 -5.31 -11.56 6.45
CA GLN A 146 -6.13 -12.73 6.17
C GLN A 146 -7.09 -12.51 5.03
N ARG A 147 -7.50 -13.60 4.37
CA ARG A 147 -8.65 -13.60 3.47
C ARG A 147 -9.95 -13.72 4.27
N ILE A 148 -11.03 -13.17 3.76
CA ILE A 148 -12.34 -13.21 4.40
C ILE A 148 -13.06 -14.48 3.96
N LYS A 149 -13.36 -15.35 4.92
CA LYS A 149 -14.21 -16.52 4.66
C LYS A 149 -15.66 -16.08 4.46
N VAL A 150 -16.27 -16.58 3.40
CA VAL A 150 -17.71 -16.45 3.19
C VAL A 150 -18.42 -17.71 3.70
N PRO A 151 -19.66 -17.59 4.19
CA PRO A 151 -20.43 -18.75 4.61
C PRO A 151 -20.54 -19.77 3.48
N ASP A 152 -20.41 -21.07 3.84
CA ASP A 152 -20.49 -22.17 2.89
C ASP A 152 -21.84 -22.14 2.12
N ILE A 153 -21.77 -21.97 0.81
CA ILE A 153 -22.93 -22.14 -0.08
C ILE A 153 -23.22 -23.64 -0.25
N LEU A 154 -22.18 -24.48 -0.13
CA LEU A 154 -22.26 -25.93 -0.14
C LEU A 154 -21.50 -26.48 1.08
N PRO A 155 -22.09 -27.42 1.86
CA PRO A 155 -21.43 -27.99 3.03
C PRO A 155 -20.07 -28.59 2.69
N GLY A 156 -19.02 -28.15 3.41
CA GLY A 156 -17.66 -28.66 3.28
C GLY A 156 -16.75 -27.90 2.32
N TYR A 157 -17.24 -26.83 1.67
CA TYR A 157 -16.43 -25.96 0.81
C TYR A 157 -16.22 -24.59 1.48
N ALA A 158 -15.04 -24.35 2.01
CA ALA A 158 -14.66 -23.01 2.46
C ALA A 158 -14.33 -22.14 1.23
N ALA A 159 -15.14 -21.12 0.96
CA ALA A 159 -14.86 -20.10 -0.04
C ALA A 159 -14.33 -18.82 0.63
N PHE A 160 -13.54 -18.04 -0.12
CA PHE A 160 -13.13 -16.72 0.32
C PHE A 160 -13.78 -15.63 -0.54
N LEU A 161 -13.93 -14.45 0.03
CA LEU A 161 -14.57 -13.32 -0.65
C LEU A 161 -13.81 -12.99 -1.95
N LEU A 162 -14.51 -13.10 -3.08
CA LEU A 162 -14.00 -12.82 -4.43
C LEU A 162 -12.74 -13.62 -4.78
N GLU A 163 -12.62 -14.85 -4.30
CA GLU A 163 -11.40 -15.70 -4.38
C GLU A 163 -10.82 -15.86 -5.80
N TYR A 164 -11.69 -15.82 -6.83
CA TYR A 164 -11.30 -16.01 -8.24
C TYR A 164 -11.37 -14.72 -9.06
N GLU A 165 -11.56 -13.56 -8.38
CA GLU A 165 -11.75 -12.28 -9.05
C GLU A 165 -10.59 -11.32 -8.73
N ALA A 166 -10.16 -10.57 -9.74
CA ALA A 166 -9.22 -9.49 -9.55
C ALA A 166 -9.94 -8.25 -9.00
N VAL A 167 -9.61 -7.86 -7.78
CA VAL A 167 -10.19 -6.69 -7.13
C VAL A 167 -9.33 -5.46 -7.41
N THR A 168 -9.75 -4.66 -8.39
CA THR A 168 -8.98 -3.51 -8.90
C THR A 168 -9.36 -2.18 -8.25
N SER A 169 -10.48 -2.13 -7.50
CA SER A 169 -10.93 -0.93 -6.79
C SER A 169 -11.68 -1.32 -5.52
N ILE A 170 -11.51 -0.53 -4.47
CA ILE A 170 -12.25 -0.65 -3.21
C ILE A 170 -12.70 0.73 -2.78
N ALA A 171 -13.99 0.88 -2.47
CA ALA A 171 -14.54 2.10 -1.90
C ALA A 171 -15.19 1.83 -0.55
N ILE A 172 -15.01 2.77 0.38
CA ILE A 172 -15.62 2.74 1.72
C ILE A 172 -16.64 3.87 1.80
N ASP A 173 -17.88 3.53 2.07
CA ASP A 173 -18.94 4.54 2.16
C ASP A 173 -19.11 5.14 3.57
N GLY A 174 -20.04 6.08 3.69
CA GLY A 174 -20.35 6.77 4.93
C GLY A 174 -20.83 5.85 6.07
N ALA A 175 -21.35 4.68 5.77
CA ALA A 175 -21.80 3.68 6.75
C ALA A 175 -20.77 2.56 6.99
N ASN A 176 -19.52 2.78 6.57
CA ASN A 176 -18.42 1.81 6.64
C ASN A 176 -18.65 0.53 5.83
N ARG A 177 -19.51 0.58 4.79
CA ARG A 177 -19.68 -0.55 3.86
C ARG A 177 -18.57 -0.54 2.83
N LYS A 178 -18.12 -1.74 2.46
CA LYS A 178 -17.05 -1.97 1.50
C LYS A 178 -17.67 -2.34 0.15
N TRP A 179 -17.26 -1.63 -0.89
CA TRP A 179 -17.65 -1.85 -2.27
C TRP A 179 -16.43 -2.29 -3.07
N PHE A 180 -16.55 -3.39 -3.82
CA PHE A 180 -15.48 -4.01 -4.59
C PHE A 180 -15.83 -4.03 -6.07
#